data_95d143a9392436e96c54cba754c76ed7
#
_entry.id   95d143a9392436e96c54cba754c76ed7
#
_cell.length_a   1.000
_cell.length_b   1.000
_cell.length_c   1.000
_cell.angle_alpha   90.00
_cell.angle_beta   90.00
_cell.angle_gamma   90.00
#
_symmetry.space_group_name_H-M   'P 1'
#
loop_
_entity.id
_entity.type
_entity.pdbx_description
1 polymer ?
#
loop_
_entity_poly.entity_id
_entity_poly.type
_entity_poly.pdbx_seq_one_letter_code
_entity_poly.pdbx_strand_id
1 'polypeptide(L)'
;LELGFSDKDDLSVDRATELYDKHIAATRELMIRKNHDYDEAWRGMRVHSYTDIILQKLMRTKQIEDNAGVTLISEGIDANYQDMINYSVFAIIKLTEGDE
;
A
#
# COMPACT_ATOMS: atom_id res chain seq x y z
N LEU A 1 5.60 -15.36 -4.38
CA LEU A 1 5.88 -14.14 -3.65
C LEU A 1 6.65 -14.46 -2.37
N GLU A 2 7.82 -13.91 -2.29
CA GLU A 2 8.65 -14.12 -1.13
C GLU A 2 8.37 -13.04 -0.10
N LEU A 3 8.10 -13.45 1.14
CA LEU A 3 7.74 -12.51 2.20
C LEU A 3 8.93 -12.06 3.03
N GLY A 4 10.15 -12.40 2.61
CA GLY A 4 11.36 -11.93 3.27
C GLY A 4 11.81 -12.71 4.48
N PHE A 5 11.27 -13.89 4.71
CA PHE A 5 11.73 -14.78 5.76
C PHE A 5 12.06 -16.15 5.19
N SER A 6 12.99 -16.85 5.83
CA SER A 6 13.47 -18.13 5.37
C SER A 6 12.67 -19.27 6.00
N ASP A 7 12.81 -20.47 5.43
CA ASP A 7 12.22 -21.69 6.00
C ASP A 7 12.70 -22.01 7.40
N LYS A 8 13.84 -21.44 7.79
CA LYS A 8 14.44 -21.67 9.11
C LYS A 8 13.84 -20.78 10.18
N ASP A 9 13.08 -19.78 9.80
CA ASP A 9 12.53 -18.80 10.74
C ASP A 9 11.31 -19.32 11.48
N ASP A 10 10.90 -20.54 11.17
CA ASP A 10 9.84 -21.20 11.91
C ASP A 10 8.61 -20.33 12.07
N LEU A 11 8.25 -19.63 11.00
CA LEU A 11 7.08 -18.75 11.00
C LEU A 11 5.81 -19.59 10.91
N SER A 12 5.21 -19.81 12.07
CA SER A 12 3.90 -20.43 12.14
C SER A 12 2.85 -19.54 11.45
N VAL A 13 1.71 -20.13 11.14
CA VAL A 13 0.56 -19.38 10.61
C VAL A 13 0.20 -18.24 11.57
N ASP A 14 0.28 -18.48 12.87
CA ASP A 14 -0.03 -17.47 13.89
C ASP A 14 0.93 -16.29 13.79
N ARG A 15 2.23 -16.57 13.65
CA ARG A 15 3.22 -15.50 13.53
C ARG A 15 3.05 -14.70 12.24
N ALA A 16 2.79 -15.39 11.14
CA ALA A 16 2.54 -14.74 9.86
C ALA A 16 1.31 -13.83 9.94
N THR A 17 0.26 -14.30 10.59
CA THR A 17 -0.96 -13.52 10.79
C THR A 17 -0.70 -12.28 11.66
N GLU A 18 0.07 -12.42 12.73
CA GLU A 18 0.46 -11.28 13.56
C GLU A 18 1.18 -10.21 12.76
N LEU A 19 2.13 -10.62 11.93
CA LEU A 19 2.89 -9.70 11.09
C LEU A 19 2.00 -9.03 10.05
N TYR A 20 1.13 -9.80 9.43
CA TYR A 20 0.16 -9.27 8.49
C TYR A 20 -0.70 -8.18 9.16
N ASP A 21 -1.28 -8.50 10.30
CA ASP A 21 -2.16 -7.58 11.03
C ASP A 21 -1.40 -6.32 11.45
N LYS A 22 -0.16 -6.47 11.89
CA LYS A 22 0.68 -5.35 12.27
C LYS A 22 0.88 -4.37 11.12
N HIS A 23 1.21 -4.88 9.94
CA HIS A 23 1.47 -4.04 8.79
C HIS A 23 0.20 -3.46 8.19
N ILE A 24 -0.91 -4.19 8.25
CA ILE A 24 -2.20 -3.65 7.83
C ILE A 24 -2.63 -2.52 8.78
N ALA A 25 -2.42 -2.68 10.07
CA ALA A 25 -2.73 -1.63 11.04
C ALA A 25 -1.90 -0.36 10.78
N ALA A 26 -0.60 -0.52 10.50
CA ALA A 26 0.28 0.61 10.18
C ALA A 26 -0.15 1.29 8.88
N THR A 27 -0.54 0.51 7.89
CA THR A 27 -1.01 1.01 6.60
C THR A 27 -2.31 1.79 6.76
N ARG A 28 -3.23 1.28 7.58
CA ARG A 28 -4.48 1.96 7.91
C ARG A 28 -4.22 3.27 8.64
N GLU A 29 -3.28 3.26 9.59
CA GLU A 29 -2.88 4.45 10.33
C GLU A 29 -2.36 5.54 9.38
N LEU A 30 -1.55 5.15 8.42
CA LEU A 30 -1.05 6.08 7.40
C LEU A 30 -2.21 6.68 6.59
N MET A 31 -3.18 5.87 6.22
CA MET A 31 -4.36 6.32 5.49
C MET A 31 -5.15 7.35 6.31
N ILE A 32 -5.35 7.08 7.59
CA ILE A 32 -6.09 7.98 8.48
C ILE A 32 -5.40 9.34 8.56
N ARG A 33 -4.07 9.35 8.70
CA ARG A 33 -3.31 10.60 8.77
C ARG A 33 -3.37 11.37 7.46
N LYS A 34 -3.21 10.68 6.33
CA LYS A 34 -3.30 11.32 5.01
C LYS A 34 -4.70 11.86 4.75
N ASN A 35 -5.71 11.12 5.16
CA ASN A 35 -7.10 11.53 4.99
C ASN A 35 -7.42 12.79 5.77
N HIS A 36 -6.87 12.91 6.97
CA HIS A 36 -7.01 14.12 7.78
C HIS A 36 -6.41 15.33 7.04
N ASP A 37 -5.23 15.15 6.42
CA ASP A 37 -4.52 16.22 5.75
C ASP A 37 -5.17 16.62 4.42
N TYR A 38 -5.77 15.67 3.72
CA TYR A 38 -6.30 15.87 2.37
C TYR A 38 -7.82 15.92 2.31
N ASP A 39 -8.48 15.97 3.46
CA ASP A 39 -9.93 16.16 3.59
C ASP A 39 -10.73 15.16 2.75
N GLU A 40 -10.35 13.91 2.85
CA GLU A 40 -11.02 12.78 2.17
C GLU A 40 -11.11 12.97 0.64
N ALA A 41 -10.07 13.53 0.05
CA ALA A 41 -10.03 13.77 -1.40
C ALA A 41 -10.30 12.51 -2.23
N TRP A 42 -10.01 11.33 -1.67
CA TRP A 42 -10.24 10.06 -2.36
C TRP A 42 -11.71 9.81 -2.72
N ARG A 43 -12.64 10.42 -1.97
CA ARG A 43 -14.06 10.19 -2.21
C ARG A 43 -14.54 10.70 -3.57
N GLY A 44 -13.90 11.74 -4.08
CA GLY A 44 -14.23 12.30 -5.37
C GLY A 44 -13.57 11.62 -6.56
N MET A 45 -12.70 10.63 -6.31
CA MET A 45 -11.94 9.98 -7.36
C MET A 45 -12.71 8.78 -7.93
N ARG A 46 -12.53 8.56 -9.22
CA ARG A 46 -13.12 7.40 -9.89
C ARG A 46 -12.20 6.19 -9.72
N VAL A 47 -12.78 4.98 -9.80
CA VAL A 47 -12.01 3.74 -9.70
C VAL A 47 -10.86 3.71 -10.70
N HIS A 48 -11.09 4.19 -11.90
CA HIS A 48 -10.07 4.31 -12.95
C HIS A 48 -8.83 5.06 -12.47
N SER A 49 -9.04 6.14 -11.72
CA SER A 49 -7.94 6.95 -11.20
C SER A 49 -7.12 6.19 -10.17
N TYR A 50 -7.74 5.38 -9.34
CA TYR A 50 -7.00 4.53 -8.39
C TYR A 50 -6.13 3.51 -9.11
N THR A 51 -6.65 2.90 -10.17
CA THR A 51 -5.89 1.96 -10.97
C THR A 51 -4.63 2.62 -11.54
N ASP A 52 -4.78 3.83 -12.07
CA ASP A 52 -3.67 4.59 -12.62
C ASP A 52 -2.63 4.93 -11.55
N ILE A 53 -3.07 5.33 -10.37
CA ILE A 53 -2.16 5.66 -9.27
C ILE A 53 -1.42 4.42 -8.81
N ILE A 54 -2.10 3.29 -8.68
CA ILE A 54 -1.48 2.03 -8.28
C ILE A 54 -0.41 1.63 -9.29
N LEU A 55 -0.71 1.76 -10.57
CA LEU A 55 0.27 1.47 -11.63
C LEU A 55 1.49 2.39 -11.51
N GLN A 56 1.28 3.69 -11.29
CA GLN A 56 2.38 4.64 -11.10
C GLN A 56 3.24 4.27 -9.89
N LYS A 57 2.63 3.90 -8.79
CA LYS A 57 3.35 3.49 -7.59
C LYS A 57 4.14 2.21 -7.83
N LEU A 58 3.59 1.26 -8.57
CA LEU A 58 4.28 0.04 -8.92
C LEU A 58 5.51 0.33 -9.79
N MET A 59 5.36 1.17 -10.80
CA MET A 59 6.47 1.55 -11.68
C MET A 59 7.57 2.30 -10.92
N ARG A 60 7.18 3.18 -9.99
CA ARG A 60 8.13 3.87 -9.15
C ARG A 60 8.89 2.90 -8.26
N THR A 61 8.19 1.92 -7.69
CA THR A 61 8.83 0.89 -6.88
C THR A 61 9.87 0.13 -7.69
N LYS A 62 9.54 -0.24 -8.91
CA LYS A 62 10.49 -0.91 -9.80
C LYS A 62 11.71 -0.04 -10.10
N GLN A 63 11.53 1.24 -10.32
CA GLN A 63 12.64 2.16 -10.55
C GLN A 63 13.56 2.24 -9.34
N ILE A 64 12.99 2.30 -8.14
CA ILE A 64 13.78 2.32 -6.91
C ILE A 64 14.54 1.01 -6.75
N GLU A 65 13.92 -0.12 -7.02
CA GLU A 65 14.57 -1.43 -6.96
C GLU A 65 15.70 -1.53 -7.98
N ASP A 66 15.47 -1.07 -9.21
CA ASP A 66 16.48 -1.07 -10.27
C ASP A 66 17.66 -0.18 -9.91
N ASN A 67 17.44 0.81 -9.08
CA ASN A 67 18.46 1.75 -8.61
C ASN A 67 19.04 1.30 -7.26
N ALA A 68 18.96 0.01 -6.95
CA ALA A 68 19.47 -0.61 -5.73
C ALA A 68 18.90 0.04 -4.45
N GLY A 69 17.65 0.50 -4.52
CA GLY A 69 16.98 1.11 -3.38
C GLY A 69 17.36 2.55 -3.11
N VAL A 70 18.18 3.16 -3.96
CA VAL A 70 18.62 4.55 -3.77
C VAL A 70 17.58 5.51 -4.32
N THR A 71 17.22 6.51 -3.52
CA THR A 71 16.33 7.59 -3.95
C THR A 71 16.77 8.89 -3.30
N LEU A 72 16.63 9.99 -4.03
CA LEU A 72 16.90 11.32 -3.50
C LEU A 72 15.75 11.89 -2.70
N ILE A 73 14.56 11.33 -2.88
CA ILE A 73 13.38 11.71 -2.11
C ILE A 73 13.11 10.58 -1.13
N SER A 74 12.85 10.89 0.12
CA SER A 74 12.78 9.92 1.20
C SER A 74 11.51 9.05 1.21
N GLU A 75 10.87 8.86 0.07
CA GLU A 75 9.73 7.97 -0.04
C GLU A 75 10.24 6.56 -0.38
N GLY A 76 10.18 5.66 0.58
CA GLY A 76 10.72 4.32 0.43
C GLY A 76 9.79 3.35 -0.28
N ILE A 77 10.30 2.16 -0.56
CA ILE A 77 9.54 1.10 -1.22
C ILE A 77 8.34 0.68 -0.37
N ASP A 78 8.52 0.59 0.95
CA ASP A 78 7.45 0.24 1.88
C ASP A 78 6.29 1.24 1.81
N ALA A 79 6.59 2.53 1.76
CA ALA A 79 5.58 3.57 1.65
C ALA A 79 4.79 3.45 0.34
N ASN A 80 5.46 3.10 -0.75
CA ASN A 80 4.78 2.88 -2.03
C ASN A 80 3.84 1.68 -1.96
N TYR A 81 4.26 0.59 -1.32
CA TYR A 81 3.38 -0.57 -1.13
C TYR A 81 2.18 -0.25 -0.24
N GLN A 82 2.40 0.51 0.83
CA GLN A 82 1.30 0.94 1.70
C GLN A 82 0.28 1.79 0.94
N ASP A 83 0.75 2.71 0.11
CA ASP A 83 -0.14 3.52 -0.73
C ASP A 83 -0.94 2.65 -1.69
N MET A 84 -0.31 1.65 -2.32
CA MET A 84 -1.01 0.74 -3.22
C MET A 84 -2.12 -0.02 -2.50
N ILE A 85 -1.86 -0.47 -1.27
CA ILE A 85 -2.87 -1.14 -0.45
C ILE A 85 -4.04 -0.20 -0.19
N ASN A 86 -3.77 1.01 0.25
CA ASN A 86 -4.82 1.97 0.60
C ASN A 86 -5.66 2.35 -0.61
N TYR A 87 -5.04 2.60 -1.76
CA TYR A 87 -5.79 2.90 -2.97
C TYR A 87 -6.59 1.70 -3.47
N SER A 88 -6.09 0.49 -3.27
CA SER A 88 -6.84 -0.72 -3.59
C SER A 88 -8.08 -0.86 -2.71
N VAL A 89 -7.96 -0.57 -1.42
CA VAL A 89 -9.10 -0.59 -0.51
C VAL A 89 -10.12 0.47 -0.90
N PHE A 90 -9.68 1.67 -1.24
CA PHE A 90 -10.60 2.72 -1.70
C PHE A 90 -11.35 2.29 -2.97
N ALA A 91 -10.65 1.65 -3.88
CA ALA A 91 -11.30 1.13 -5.10
C ALA A 91 -12.38 0.09 -4.76
N ILE A 92 -12.07 -0.81 -3.82
CA ILE A 92 -13.04 -1.83 -3.37
C ILE A 92 -14.26 -1.16 -2.73
N ILE A 93 -14.04 -0.15 -1.89
CA ILE A 93 -15.15 0.57 -1.26
C ILE A 93 -16.06 1.18 -2.32
N LYS A 94 -15.48 1.85 -3.31
CA LYS A 94 -16.27 2.49 -4.37
C LYS A 94 -17.03 1.47 -5.21
N LEU A 95 -16.42 0.35 -5.51
CA LEU A 95 -17.06 -0.71 -6.29
C LEU A 95 -18.23 -1.34 -5.51
N THR A 96 -18.06 -1.53 -4.21
CA THR A 96 -19.09 -2.17 -3.38
C THR A 96 -20.20 -1.21 -2.98
N GLU A 97 -19.87 0.07 -2.81
CA GLU A 97 -20.87 1.08 -2.44
C GLU A 97 -21.55 1.72 -3.66
N GLY A 98 -21.10 1.38 -4.87
CA GLY A 98 -21.73 1.89 -6.08
C GLY A 98 -21.43 3.35 -6.40
N ASP A 99 -20.35 3.88 -5.90
CA ASP A 99 -19.95 5.30 -6.06
C ASP A 99 -19.05 5.55 -7.27
N GLU A 100 -19.07 4.67 -8.23
CA GLU A 100 -18.26 4.81 -9.42
C GLU A 100 -18.63 6.08 -10.18
#